data_2a21076901e273958867748fda452442
#
_entry.id   2a21076901e273958867748fda452442
#
_cell.length_a   1.000
_cell.length_b   1.000
_cell.length_c   1.000
_cell.angle_alpha   90.00
_cell.angle_beta   90.00
_cell.angle_gamma   90.00
#
_symmetry.space_group_name_H-M   'P 1'
#
loop_
_entity.id
_entity.type
_entity.pdbx_description
1 polymer ?
#
loop_
_entity_poly.entity_id
_entity_poly.type
_entity_poly.pdbx_seq_one_letter_code
_entity_poly.pdbx_strand_id
1 'polypeptide(L)'
;RDAQESRGLGDVYKRQVVQIPVAEIVPNPHQPRTDFDYNDISSLAESICQNGILQPLSVRRIERGYELIAGERRLRASKLLQLKYVPCIVLDISARASAVLALVENIQRQDLSFFDEANAIEKLISYYGMTQEDAAVKLGKAQSTIANKLRILKLSDEEKELITKFNLTERHARALLRLGSKEDRIEIINKIIKYNLNVERTEAAIDEYIGKVRDKESYRKRSKVFQNVKIFVNTINKAVETMKAAGIAADSKKIQNEDYIEYRVKIPIIKGQNVPRGTNYP
;
A
#
# COMPACT_ATOMS: atom_id res chain seq x y z
N ARG A 1 -44.06 3.05 -6.40
CA ARG A 1 -44.56 1.73 -5.98
C ARG A 1 -43.41 0.79 -6.10
N ASP A 2 -42.67 0.71 -5.02
CA ASP A 2 -42.16 -0.52 -4.45
C ASP A 2 -41.21 -0.08 -3.33
N ALA A 3 -41.75 -0.19 -2.14
CA ALA A 3 -41.01 -0.02 -0.91
C ALA A 3 -40.00 -1.18 -0.83
N GLN A 4 -38.74 -0.90 -1.13
CA GLN A 4 -37.66 -1.80 -0.83
C GLN A 4 -37.29 -1.59 0.64
N GLU A 5 -37.82 -2.50 1.46
CA GLU A 5 -37.54 -2.58 2.89
C GLU A 5 -36.03 -2.56 3.13
N SER A 6 -35.56 -1.50 3.77
CA SER A 6 -34.29 -1.47 4.46
C SER A 6 -34.34 -2.50 5.60
N ARG A 7 -33.91 -3.73 5.33
CA ARG A 7 -33.65 -4.70 6.40
C ARG A 7 -32.48 -4.19 7.21
N GLY A 8 -32.81 -3.46 8.25
CA GLY A 8 -31.90 -3.05 9.29
C GLY A 8 -31.21 -4.27 9.90
N LEU A 9 -29.94 -4.09 10.26
CA LEU A 9 -29.10 -4.97 11.08
C LEU A 9 -29.69 -5.14 12.51
N GLY A 10 -30.92 -5.64 12.63
CA GLY A 10 -31.67 -5.70 13.85
C GLY A 10 -32.28 -7.08 14.17
N ASP A 11 -31.98 -8.10 13.39
CA ASP A 11 -32.31 -9.45 13.81
C ASP A 11 -31.33 -9.91 14.90
N VAL A 12 -31.63 -9.53 16.14
CA VAL A 12 -31.12 -10.16 17.34
C VAL A 12 -31.69 -11.59 17.33
N TYR A 13 -31.04 -12.49 16.58
CA TYR A 13 -31.21 -13.92 16.76
C TYR A 13 -31.04 -14.19 18.26
N LYS A 14 -32.04 -14.72 18.94
CA LYS A 14 -31.90 -15.31 20.26
C LYS A 14 -30.84 -16.41 20.12
N ARG A 15 -29.58 -16.05 20.34
CA ARG A 15 -28.43 -16.96 20.28
C ARG A 15 -28.59 -17.93 21.45
N GLN A 16 -29.27 -19.04 21.20
CA GLN A 16 -29.48 -20.07 22.22
C GLN A 16 -28.13 -20.75 22.46
N VAL A 17 -27.71 -20.78 23.72
CA VAL A 17 -26.52 -21.52 24.14
C VAL A 17 -26.92 -23.00 24.22
N VAL A 18 -26.21 -23.85 23.49
CA VAL A 18 -26.45 -25.29 23.40
C VAL A 18 -25.22 -26.04 23.92
N GLN A 19 -25.43 -27.10 24.66
CA GLN A 19 -24.37 -27.99 25.11
C GLN A 19 -23.99 -28.95 23.94
N ILE A 20 -22.76 -28.87 23.47
CA ILE A 20 -22.24 -29.68 22.35
C ILE A 20 -21.11 -30.58 22.83
N PRO A 21 -21.12 -31.88 22.44
CA PRO A 21 -20.03 -32.80 22.78
C PRO A 21 -18.68 -32.25 22.24
N VAL A 22 -17.65 -32.21 23.08
CA VAL A 22 -16.31 -31.74 22.70
C VAL A 22 -15.74 -32.54 21.53
N ALA A 23 -16.08 -33.84 21.47
CA ALA A 23 -15.67 -34.75 20.42
C ALA A 23 -16.23 -34.40 19.03
N GLU A 24 -17.36 -33.71 18.96
CA GLU A 24 -18.00 -33.30 17.70
C GLU A 24 -17.53 -31.95 17.20
N ILE A 25 -16.63 -31.26 17.95
CA ILE A 25 -16.13 -29.95 17.58
C ILE A 25 -14.73 -30.09 16.95
N VAL A 26 -14.65 -29.79 15.66
CA VAL A 26 -13.38 -29.74 14.93
C VAL A 26 -12.82 -28.32 14.91
N PRO A 27 -11.49 -28.14 15.07
CA PRO A 27 -10.86 -26.83 14.92
C PRO A 27 -11.04 -26.29 13.50
N ASN A 28 -11.04 -24.97 13.37
CA ASN A 28 -11.08 -24.34 12.06
C ASN A 28 -9.71 -24.50 11.35
N PRO A 29 -9.65 -25.13 10.17
CA PRO A 29 -8.39 -25.30 9.44
C PRO A 29 -7.75 -24.01 8.96
N HIS A 30 -8.52 -22.91 8.93
CA HIS A 30 -8.05 -21.59 8.51
C HIS A 30 -7.59 -20.70 9.68
N GLN A 31 -7.48 -21.25 10.91
CA GLN A 31 -6.95 -20.48 12.04
C GLN A 31 -5.44 -20.27 11.92
N PRO A 32 -4.98 -19.03 11.89
CA PRO A 32 -3.55 -18.72 11.65
C PRO A 32 -2.65 -18.96 12.87
N ARG A 33 -3.24 -19.18 14.07
CA ARG A 33 -2.45 -19.39 15.30
C ARG A 33 -2.24 -20.88 15.54
N THR A 34 -1.02 -21.35 15.34
CA THR A 34 -0.59 -22.71 15.65
C THR A 34 0.09 -22.83 17.03
N ASP A 35 0.75 -21.76 17.47
CA ASP A 35 1.51 -21.75 18.72
C ASP A 35 0.70 -21.19 19.87
N PHE A 36 0.44 -22.06 20.84
CA PHE A 36 -0.21 -21.72 22.10
C PHE A 36 0.72 -22.11 23.25
N ASP A 37 1.03 -21.16 24.12
CA ASP A 37 1.78 -21.47 25.33
C ASP A 37 0.97 -22.44 26.20
N TYR A 38 1.61 -23.54 26.57
CA TYR A 38 1.00 -24.57 27.43
C TYR A 38 0.59 -23.98 28.78
N ASN A 39 1.37 -23.08 29.35
CA ASN A 39 1.06 -22.43 30.62
C ASN A 39 -0.22 -21.59 30.55
N ASP A 40 -0.41 -20.90 29.44
CA ASP A 40 -1.62 -20.11 29.16
C ASP A 40 -2.88 -20.98 29.09
N ILE A 41 -2.77 -22.18 28.51
CA ILE A 41 -3.91 -23.11 28.39
C ILE A 41 -4.17 -23.77 29.76
N SER A 42 -3.14 -24.11 30.51
CA SER A 42 -3.27 -24.70 31.85
C SER A 42 -3.95 -23.73 32.83
N SER A 43 -3.53 -22.46 32.88
CA SER A 43 -4.18 -21.43 33.71
C SER A 43 -5.65 -21.26 33.33
N LEU A 44 -5.97 -21.29 32.04
CA LEU A 44 -7.36 -21.21 31.59
C LEU A 44 -8.16 -22.47 31.95
N ALA A 45 -7.53 -23.64 31.92
CA ALA A 45 -8.16 -24.89 32.34
C ALA A 45 -8.48 -24.86 33.84
N GLU A 46 -7.58 -24.38 34.68
CA GLU A 46 -7.85 -24.19 36.12
C GLU A 46 -9.04 -23.26 36.35
N SER A 47 -9.09 -22.14 35.66
CA SER A 47 -10.23 -21.21 35.74
C SER A 47 -11.55 -21.86 35.27
N ILE A 48 -11.51 -22.65 34.19
CA ILE A 48 -12.70 -23.37 33.68
C ILE A 48 -13.16 -24.46 34.69
N CYS A 49 -12.22 -25.12 35.36
CA CYS A 49 -12.52 -26.09 36.39
C CYS A 49 -13.28 -25.47 37.57
N GLN A 50 -12.91 -24.25 37.97
CA GLN A 50 -13.51 -23.55 39.11
C GLN A 50 -14.82 -22.87 38.77
N ASN A 51 -14.89 -22.19 37.60
CA ASN A 51 -16.01 -21.28 37.29
C ASN A 51 -16.84 -21.73 36.10
N GLY A 52 -16.47 -22.83 35.45
CA GLY A 52 -17.07 -23.25 34.20
C GLY A 52 -16.64 -22.32 33.03
N ILE A 53 -17.23 -22.58 31.86
CA ILE A 53 -17.02 -21.76 30.66
C ILE A 53 -17.98 -20.59 30.68
N LEU A 54 -17.56 -19.42 31.14
CA LEU A 54 -18.37 -18.21 31.24
C LEU A 54 -18.79 -17.65 29.87
N GLN A 55 -17.91 -17.72 28.88
CA GLN A 55 -18.21 -17.32 27.51
C GLN A 55 -18.35 -18.53 26.61
N PRO A 56 -19.54 -18.81 26.02
CA PRO A 56 -19.74 -19.91 25.11
C PRO A 56 -18.78 -19.85 23.90
N LEU A 57 -18.43 -21.02 23.34
CA LEU A 57 -17.72 -21.12 22.08
C LEU A 57 -18.67 -20.75 20.93
N SER A 58 -18.13 -20.23 19.84
CA SER A 58 -18.92 -20.02 18.61
C SER A 58 -18.58 -21.12 17.62
N VAL A 59 -19.61 -21.81 17.12
CA VAL A 59 -19.46 -22.92 16.19
C VAL A 59 -20.42 -22.78 15.01
N ARG A 60 -20.15 -23.39 13.87
CA ARG A 60 -21.10 -23.60 12.79
C ARG A 60 -21.35 -25.08 12.58
N ARG A 61 -22.51 -25.41 12.06
CA ARG A 61 -22.85 -26.80 11.69
C ARG A 61 -22.10 -27.16 10.38
N ILE A 62 -21.56 -28.36 10.35
CA ILE A 62 -20.97 -28.98 9.14
C ILE A 62 -21.65 -30.34 8.91
N GLU A 63 -21.31 -31.02 7.84
CA GLU A 63 -21.95 -32.32 7.51
C GLU A 63 -21.80 -33.35 8.62
N ARG A 64 -20.68 -33.36 9.33
CA ARG A 64 -20.44 -34.24 10.48
C ARG A 64 -19.95 -33.44 11.68
N GLY A 65 -20.89 -32.99 12.53
CA GLY A 65 -20.57 -32.24 13.74
C GLY A 65 -20.53 -30.72 13.55
N TYR A 66 -19.60 -30.09 14.22
CA TYR A 66 -19.46 -28.63 14.30
C TYR A 66 -18.05 -28.20 14.05
N GLU A 67 -17.87 -27.09 13.34
CA GLU A 67 -16.57 -26.42 13.16
C GLU A 67 -16.49 -25.21 14.07
N LEU A 68 -15.39 -25.08 14.78
CA LEU A 68 -15.12 -23.95 15.67
C LEU A 68 -14.90 -22.67 14.85
N ILE A 69 -15.61 -21.60 15.19
CA ILE A 69 -15.41 -20.26 14.64
C ILE A 69 -14.52 -19.44 15.57
N ALA A 70 -14.85 -19.40 16.86
CA ALA A 70 -14.12 -18.67 17.89
C ALA A 70 -14.10 -19.44 19.22
N GLY A 71 -12.97 -19.32 19.94
CA GLY A 71 -12.78 -19.94 21.25
C GLY A 71 -11.79 -21.09 21.28
N GLU A 72 -10.78 -21.13 20.41
CA GLU A 72 -9.75 -22.19 20.32
C GLU A 72 -9.08 -22.50 21.68
N ARG A 73 -8.67 -21.47 22.43
CA ARG A 73 -8.07 -21.67 23.77
C ARG A 73 -9.03 -22.38 24.72
N ARG A 74 -10.32 -22.01 24.69
CA ARG A 74 -11.37 -22.66 25.51
C ARG A 74 -11.60 -24.10 25.10
N LEU A 75 -11.63 -24.37 23.80
CA LEU A 75 -11.77 -25.75 23.30
C LEU A 75 -10.58 -26.61 23.74
N ARG A 76 -9.35 -26.10 23.64
CA ARG A 76 -8.14 -26.84 24.08
C ARG A 76 -8.13 -27.06 25.59
N ALA A 77 -8.45 -26.04 26.38
CA ALA A 77 -8.57 -26.20 27.84
C ALA A 77 -9.67 -27.21 28.21
N SER A 78 -10.81 -27.20 27.50
CA SER A 78 -11.85 -28.19 27.70
C SER A 78 -11.44 -29.63 27.37
N LYS A 79 -10.62 -29.78 26.30
CA LYS A 79 -10.03 -31.11 25.97
C LYS A 79 -9.03 -31.56 27.03
N LEU A 80 -8.22 -30.66 27.56
CA LEU A 80 -7.27 -30.93 28.65
C LEU A 80 -8.00 -31.39 29.89
N LEU A 81 -9.15 -30.78 30.23
CA LEU A 81 -10.01 -31.17 31.36
C LEU A 81 -10.89 -32.37 31.07
N GLN A 82 -10.86 -32.95 29.89
CA GLN A 82 -11.70 -34.09 29.45
C GLN A 82 -13.22 -33.82 29.63
N LEU A 83 -13.63 -32.58 29.41
CA LEU A 83 -15.06 -32.22 29.49
C LEU A 83 -15.82 -32.93 28.38
N LYS A 84 -17.00 -33.51 28.76
CA LYS A 84 -17.89 -34.19 27.80
C LYS A 84 -18.62 -33.19 26.90
N TYR A 85 -19.06 -32.07 27.46
CA TYR A 85 -19.85 -31.04 26.78
C TYR A 85 -19.28 -29.65 27.06
N VAL A 86 -19.50 -28.76 26.13
CA VAL A 86 -19.15 -27.32 26.26
C VAL A 86 -20.31 -26.45 25.77
N PRO A 87 -20.54 -25.30 26.42
CA PRO A 87 -21.55 -24.36 25.97
C PRO A 87 -21.14 -23.68 24.66
N CYS A 88 -21.99 -23.78 23.65
CA CYS A 88 -21.72 -23.24 22.31
C CYS A 88 -22.90 -22.40 21.82
N ILE A 89 -22.59 -21.39 21.01
CA ILE A 89 -23.56 -20.68 20.18
C ILE A 89 -23.37 -21.21 18.75
N VAL A 90 -24.44 -21.82 18.21
CA VAL A 90 -24.45 -22.30 16.83
C VAL A 90 -24.81 -21.14 15.90
N LEU A 91 -23.91 -20.81 14.98
CA LEU A 91 -24.13 -19.80 13.97
C LEU A 91 -24.48 -20.47 12.63
N ASP A 92 -25.58 -20.05 12.05
CA ASP A 92 -25.99 -20.50 10.71
C ASP A 92 -25.31 -19.63 9.65
N ILE A 93 -24.06 -19.96 9.36
CA ILE A 93 -23.23 -19.21 8.41
C ILE A 93 -22.49 -20.16 7.47
N SER A 94 -22.24 -19.68 6.26
CA SER A 94 -21.44 -20.40 5.28
C SER A 94 -19.97 -20.56 5.73
N ALA A 95 -19.27 -21.54 5.16
CA ALA A 95 -17.82 -21.71 5.38
C ALA A 95 -17.02 -20.43 5.09
N ARG A 96 -17.40 -19.71 4.03
CA ARG A 96 -16.79 -18.43 3.65
C ARG A 96 -17.01 -17.37 4.73
N ALA A 97 -18.22 -17.24 5.25
CA ALA A 97 -18.52 -16.27 6.30
C ALA A 97 -17.81 -16.61 7.63
N SER A 98 -17.69 -17.91 7.96
CA SER A 98 -16.91 -18.40 9.11
C SER A 98 -15.44 -18.01 9.00
N ALA A 99 -14.82 -18.25 7.85
CA ALA A 99 -13.42 -17.92 7.62
C ALA A 99 -13.16 -16.39 7.67
N VAL A 100 -14.10 -15.60 7.16
CA VAL A 100 -14.04 -14.13 7.28
C VAL A 100 -14.12 -13.69 8.74
N LEU A 101 -15.04 -14.26 9.55
CA LEU A 101 -15.16 -13.92 10.97
C LEU A 101 -13.88 -14.27 11.75
N ALA A 102 -13.31 -15.45 11.51
CA ALA A 102 -12.05 -15.86 12.13
C ALA A 102 -10.88 -14.91 11.76
N LEU A 103 -10.82 -14.46 10.51
CA LEU A 103 -9.79 -13.53 10.06
C LEU A 103 -9.99 -12.13 10.68
N VAL A 104 -11.22 -11.64 10.77
CA VAL A 104 -11.56 -10.36 11.41
C VAL A 104 -11.21 -10.40 12.91
N GLU A 105 -11.57 -11.49 13.63
CA GLU A 105 -11.18 -11.66 15.03
C GLU A 105 -9.66 -11.60 15.21
N ASN A 106 -8.92 -12.30 14.34
CA ASN A 106 -7.46 -12.30 14.40
C ASN A 106 -6.86 -10.91 14.13
N ILE A 107 -7.42 -10.13 13.21
CA ILE A 107 -6.97 -8.74 12.93
C ILE A 107 -7.19 -7.82 14.15
N GLN A 108 -8.21 -8.07 14.96
CA GLN A 108 -8.53 -7.25 16.14
C GLN A 108 -7.61 -7.53 17.35
N ARG A 109 -6.67 -8.46 17.24
CA ARG A 109 -5.71 -8.76 18.31
C ARG A 109 -4.70 -7.62 18.46
N GLN A 110 -4.25 -7.40 19.71
CA GLN A 110 -3.33 -6.31 20.07
C GLN A 110 -1.86 -6.60 19.72
N ASP A 111 -1.51 -7.87 19.49
CA ASP A 111 -0.14 -8.36 19.30
C ASP A 111 0.28 -8.52 17.84
N LEU A 112 -0.56 -8.14 16.88
CA LEU A 112 -0.24 -8.19 15.46
C LEU A 112 0.71 -7.06 15.03
N SER A 113 1.73 -7.42 14.25
CA SER A 113 2.51 -6.40 13.56
C SER A 113 1.63 -5.66 12.54
N PHE A 114 1.96 -4.41 12.26
CA PHE A 114 1.18 -3.64 11.28
C PHE A 114 1.30 -4.19 9.85
N PHE A 115 2.35 -4.96 9.53
CA PHE A 115 2.47 -5.70 8.27
C PHE A 115 1.55 -6.92 8.23
N ASP A 116 1.47 -7.67 9.34
CA ASP A 116 0.56 -8.83 9.42
C ASP A 116 -0.89 -8.38 9.35
N GLU A 117 -1.22 -7.27 10.01
CA GLU A 117 -2.55 -6.66 9.92
C GLU A 117 -2.86 -6.25 8.47
N ALA A 118 -1.92 -5.62 7.77
CA ALA A 118 -2.09 -5.24 6.37
C ALA A 118 -2.28 -6.46 5.45
N ASN A 119 -1.48 -7.52 5.63
CA ASN A 119 -1.61 -8.78 4.89
C ASN A 119 -2.97 -9.46 5.14
N ALA A 120 -3.46 -9.43 6.38
CA ALA A 120 -4.76 -10.00 6.71
C ALA A 120 -5.90 -9.19 6.07
N ILE A 121 -5.80 -7.86 6.03
CA ILE A 121 -6.74 -6.99 5.31
C ILE A 121 -6.71 -7.26 3.79
N GLU A 122 -5.52 -7.44 3.21
CA GLU A 122 -5.38 -7.79 1.80
C GLU A 122 -6.09 -9.12 1.49
N LYS A 123 -5.97 -10.13 2.37
CA LYS A 123 -6.68 -11.40 2.23
C LYS A 123 -8.20 -11.22 2.27
N LEU A 124 -8.74 -10.34 3.14
CA LEU A 124 -10.17 -10.05 3.16
C LEU A 124 -10.65 -9.51 1.81
N ILE A 125 -9.86 -8.66 1.17
CA ILE A 125 -10.22 -8.03 -0.11
C ILE A 125 -10.01 -8.99 -1.27
N SER A 126 -8.80 -9.57 -1.41
CA SER A 126 -8.43 -10.36 -2.58
C SER A 126 -9.08 -11.74 -2.60
N TYR A 127 -9.05 -12.46 -1.48
CA TYR A 127 -9.55 -13.84 -1.42
C TYR A 127 -11.05 -13.92 -1.15
N TYR A 128 -11.56 -13.04 -0.29
CA TYR A 128 -12.99 -13.02 0.03
C TYR A 128 -13.79 -12.02 -0.81
N GLY A 129 -13.16 -11.30 -1.75
CA GLY A 129 -13.82 -10.39 -2.69
C GLY A 129 -14.55 -9.23 -2.02
N MET A 130 -14.05 -8.75 -0.89
CA MET A 130 -14.57 -7.57 -0.21
C MET A 130 -14.03 -6.29 -0.86
N THR A 131 -14.81 -5.23 -0.81
CA THR A 131 -14.30 -3.88 -1.07
C THR A 131 -13.52 -3.35 0.13
N GLN A 132 -12.71 -2.32 -0.06
CA GLN A 132 -12.04 -1.63 1.05
C GLN A 132 -13.05 -1.03 2.04
N GLU A 133 -14.21 -0.63 1.56
CA GLU A 133 -15.30 -0.09 2.37
C GLU A 133 -15.94 -1.18 3.23
N ASP A 134 -16.23 -2.36 2.64
CA ASP A 134 -16.75 -3.51 3.40
C ASP A 134 -15.77 -3.93 4.50
N ALA A 135 -14.48 -4.00 4.18
CA ALA A 135 -13.44 -4.33 5.16
C ALA A 135 -13.37 -3.27 6.28
N ALA A 136 -13.50 -1.98 5.95
CA ALA A 136 -13.52 -0.90 6.92
C ALA A 136 -14.69 -1.02 7.88
N VAL A 137 -15.90 -1.25 7.37
CA VAL A 137 -17.11 -1.45 8.18
C VAL A 137 -16.93 -2.66 9.11
N LYS A 138 -16.45 -3.80 8.56
CA LYS A 138 -16.27 -5.03 9.37
C LYS A 138 -15.22 -4.89 10.47
N LEU A 139 -14.17 -4.11 10.22
CA LEU A 139 -13.08 -3.88 11.18
C LEU A 139 -13.33 -2.69 12.11
N GLY A 140 -14.41 -1.95 11.92
CA GLY A 140 -14.70 -0.73 12.69
C GLY A 140 -13.66 0.38 12.45
N LYS A 141 -13.08 0.45 11.24
CA LYS A 141 -12.04 1.41 10.86
C LYS A 141 -12.53 2.33 9.73
N ALA A 142 -11.88 3.48 9.55
CA ALA A 142 -12.14 4.31 8.39
C ALA A 142 -11.55 3.67 7.11
N GLN A 143 -12.22 3.85 5.98
CA GLN A 143 -11.75 3.35 4.67
C GLN A 143 -10.33 3.87 4.35
N SER A 144 -10.04 5.12 4.69
CA SER A 144 -8.69 5.70 4.53
C SER A 144 -7.61 4.97 5.35
N THR A 145 -7.97 4.42 6.52
CA THR A 145 -7.07 3.59 7.32
C THR A 145 -6.75 2.28 6.61
N ILE A 146 -7.76 1.63 6.04
CA ILE A 146 -7.60 0.39 5.25
C ILE A 146 -6.71 0.65 4.04
N ALA A 147 -6.98 1.73 3.28
CA ALA A 147 -6.18 2.12 2.13
C ALA A 147 -4.70 2.38 2.50
N ASN A 148 -4.44 3.05 3.64
CA ASN A 148 -3.09 3.31 4.12
C ASN A 148 -2.36 2.01 4.50
N LYS A 149 -3.04 1.07 5.16
CA LYS A 149 -2.46 -0.24 5.51
C LYS A 149 -2.13 -1.07 4.27
N LEU A 150 -3.00 -1.09 3.27
CA LEU A 150 -2.71 -1.79 2.00
C LEU A 150 -1.52 -1.15 1.24
N ARG A 151 -1.36 0.16 1.33
CA ARG A 151 -0.23 0.85 0.68
C ARG A 151 1.13 0.41 1.20
N ILE A 152 1.27 0.10 2.50
CA ILE A 152 2.56 -0.31 3.07
C ILE A 152 3.02 -1.68 2.53
N LEU A 153 2.13 -2.50 2.00
CA LEU A 153 2.47 -3.77 1.35
C LEU A 153 3.27 -3.60 0.04
N LYS A 154 3.26 -2.37 -0.53
CA LYS A 154 4.07 -2.03 -1.71
C LYS A 154 5.58 -1.93 -1.42
N LEU A 155 5.96 -1.91 -0.16
CA LEU A 155 7.37 -1.99 0.25
C LEU A 155 7.92 -3.37 -0.08
N SER A 156 9.16 -3.43 -0.54
CA SER A 156 9.85 -4.69 -0.80
C SER A 156 10.13 -5.46 0.50
N ASP A 157 10.39 -6.75 0.38
CA ASP A 157 10.62 -7.58 1.56
C ASP A 157 11.87 -7.13 2.33
N GLU A 158 12.92 -6.68 1.65
CA GLU A 158 14.11 -6.09 2.27
C GLU A 158 13.78 -4.82 3.09
N GLU A 159 12.90 -3.96 2.56
CA GLU A 159 12.45 -2.76 3.28
C GLU A 159 11.61 -3.13 4.50
N LYS A 160 10.72 -4.12 4.38
CA LYS A 160 9.91 -4.63 5.50
C LYS A 160 10.79 -5.24 6.59
N GLU A 161 11.81 -6.01 6.23
CA GLU A 161 12.78 -6.57 7.16
C GLU A 161 13.52 -5.49 7.94
N LEU A 162 14.04 -4.46 7.26
CA LEU A 162 14.72 -3.35 7.91
C LEU A 162 13.79 -2.59 8.86
N ILE A 163 12.57 -2.29 8.43
CA ILE A 163 11.56 -1.60 9.23
C ILE A 163 11.24 -2.40 10.50
N THR A 164 11.05 -3.71 10.38
CA THR A 164 10.75 -4.61 11.49
C THR A 164 11.95 -4.75 12.43
N LYS A 165 13.14 -5.00 11.89
CA LYS A 165 14.38 -5.20 12.65
C LYS A 165 14.73 -3.99 13.53
N PHE A 166 14.49 -2.78 13.03
CA PHE A 166 14.80 -1.54 13.73
C PHE A 166 13.58 -0.90 14.41
N ASN A 167 12.48 -1.64 14.57
CA ASN A 167 11.26 -1.22 15.23
C ASN A 167 10.71 0.14 14.72
N LEU A 168 10.82 0.38 13.42
CA LEU A 168 10.23 1.57 12.81
C LEU A 168 8.71 1.44 12.80
N THR A 169 8.00 2.55 13.01
CA THR A 169 6.54 2.55 13.10
C THR A 169 5.86 2.54 11.73
N GLU A 170 4.57 2.21 11.69
CA GLU A 170 3.73 2.31 10.49
C GLU A 170 3.80 3.70 9.84
N ARG A 171 3.93 4.77 10.65
CA ARG A 171 4.05 6.13 10.13
C ARG A 171 5.35 6.33 9.34
N HIS A 172 6.47 5.76 9.78
CA HIS A 172 7.72 5.76 9.01
C HIS A 172 7.54 5.01 7.68
N ALA A 173 6.94 3.80 7.72
CA ALA A 173 6.67 3.02 6.52
C ALA A 173 5.80 3.78 5.51
N ARG A 174 4.78 4.49 5.96
CA ARG A 174 3.92 5.32 5.09
C ARG A 174 4.66 6.52 4.50
N ALA A 175 5.49 7.18 5.29
CA ALA A 175 6.27 8.34 4.82
C ALA A 175 7.23 7.93 3.69
N LEU A 176 7.90 6.77 3.82
CA LEU A 176 8.80 6.21 2.82
C LEU A 176 8.13 5.99 1.45
N LEU A 177 6.84 5.66 1.41
CA LEU A 177 6.10 5.45 0.16
C LEU A 177 5.90 6.72 -0.69
N ARG A 178 6.32 7.89 -0.20
CA ARG A 178 6.36 9.14 -0.98
C ARG A 178 7.55 9.16 -1.94
N LEU A 179 8.55 8.30 -1.72
CA LEU A 179 9.71 8.11 -2.58
C LEU A 179 9.40 7.09 -3.67
N GLY A 180 9.79 7.42 -4.91
CA GLY A 180 9.43 6.62 -6.09
C GLY A 180 10.26 5.34 -6.25
N SER A 181 11.56 5.37 -5.93
CA SER A 181 12.45 4.23 -6.12
C SER A 181 12.71 3.47 -4.82
N LYS A 182 13.06 2.18 -4.94
CA LYS A 182 13.47 1.34 -3.81
C LYS A 182 14.79 1.83 -3.22
N GLU A 183 15.72 2.24 -4.07
CA GLU A 183 17.03 2.72 -3.68
C GLU A 183 16.93 3.96 -2.80
N ASP A 184 16.09 4.92 -3.19
CA ASP A 184 15.83 6.13 -2.41
C ASP A 184 15.24 5.80 -1.04
N ARG A 185 14.30 4.84 -0.98
CA ARG A 185 13.67 4.42 0.28
C ARG A 185 14.68 3.76 1.21
N ILE A 186 15.54 2.88 0.69
CA ILE A 186 16.61 2.25 1.48
C ILE A 186 17.61 3.28 1.99
N GLU A 187 17.99 4.28 1.18
CA GLU A 187 18.87 5.37 1.62
C GLU A 187 18.27 6.12 2.81
N ILE A 188 16.97 6.46 2.73
CA ILE A 188 16.28 7.14 3.83
C ILE A 188 16.11 6.23 5.05
N ILE A 189 15.81 4.94 4.88
CA ILE A 189 15.75 3.97 5.99
C ILE A 189 17.09 3.95 6.74
N ASN A 190 18.21 3.84 6.04
CA ASN A 190 19.54 3.87 6.64
C ASN A 190 19.81 5.19 7.38
N LYS A 191 19.33 6.31 6.86
CA LYS A 191 19.42 7.61 7.52
C LYS A 191 18.58 7.65 8.80
N ILE A 192 17.36 7.12 8.77
CA ILE A 192 16.48 7.01 9.96
C ILE A 192 17.19 6.19 11.06
N ILE A 193 17.74 5.04 10.69
CA ILE A 193 18.44 4.14 11.60
C ILE A 193 19.68 4.82 12.20
N LYS A 194 20.53 5.40 11.35
CA LYS A 194 21.80 6.03 11.76
C LYS A 194 21.60 7.19 12.73
N TYR A 195 20.58 8.01 12.50
CA TYR A 195 20.35 9.24 13.27
C TYR A 195 19.18 9.13 14.23
N ASN A 196 18.57 7.94 14.36
CA ASN A 196 17.40 7.67 15.21
C ASN A 196 16.28 8.74 15.01
N LEU A 197 15.91 8.97 13.74
CA LEU A 197 14.96 10.01 13.40
C LEU A 197 13.54 9.60 13.85
N ASN A 198 12.84 10.54 14.48
CA ASN A 198 11.40 10.38 14.72
C ASN A 198 10.61 10.60 13.41
N VAL A 199 9.29 10.39 13.46
CA VAL A 199 8.40 10.50 12.28
C VAL A 199 8.52 11.88 11.62
N GLU A 200 8.46 12.96 12.40
CA GLU A 200 8.50 14.34 11.91
C GLU A 200 9.83 14.64 11.19
N ARG A 201 10.95 14.26 11.78
CA ARG A 201 12.28 14.42 11.16
C ARG A 201 12.46 13.54 9.93
N THR A 202 11.81 12.38 9.91
CA THR A 202 11.78 11.49 8.75
C THR A 202 11.01 12.15 7.60
N GLU A 203 9.84 12.72 7.86
CA GLU A 203 9.05 13.43 6.87
C GLU A 203 9.83 14.63 6.31
N ALA A 204 10.46 15.43 7.17
CA ALA A 204 11.32 16.53 6.75
C ALA A 204 12.51 16.07 5.89
N ALA A 205 13.17 14.95 6.26
CA ALA A 205 14.26 14.38 5.47
C ALA A 205 13.80 13.91 4.07
N ILE A 206 12.59 13.36 3.99
CA ILE A 206 11.98 12.94 2.72
C ILE A 206 11.65 14.18 1.87
N ASP A 207 11.10 15.24 2.46
CA ASP A 207 10.78 16.48 1.75
C ASP A 207 12.04 17.14 1.17
N GLU A 208 13.11 17.20 1.96
CA GLU A 208 14.40 17.69 1.52
C GLU A 208 14.97 16.84 0.36
N TYR A 209 14.84 15.52 0.45
CA TYR A 209 15.30 14.61 -0.59
C TYR A 209 14.54 14.82 -1.90
N ILE A 210 13.21 14.88 -1.84
CA ILE A 210 12.34 15.13 -3.01
C ILE A 210 12.67 16.48 -3.63
N GLY A 211 12.91 17.53 -2.82
CA GLY A 211 13.34 18.84 -3.29
C GLY A 211 14.64 18.75 -4.10
N LYS A 212 15.67 18.12 -3.56
CA LYS A 212 16.96 17.94 -4.24
C LYS A 212 16.85 17.16 -5.55
N VAL A 213 16.00 16.14 -5.62
CA VAL A 213 15.77 15.36 -6.84
C VAL A 213 15.08 16.22 -7.91
N ARG A 214 14.06 16.99 -7.54
CA ARG A 214 13.36 17.91 -8.45
C ARG A 214 14.31 18.97 -9.01
N ASP A 215 15.16 19.56 -8.18
CA ASP A 215 16.12 20.56 -8.61
C ASP A 215 17.14 19.98 -9.59
N LYS A 216 17.66 18.77 -9.32
CA LYS A 216 18.54 18.05 -10.25
C LYS A 216 17.87 17.76 -11.60
N GLU A 217 16.61 17.34 -11.58
CA GLU A 217 15.86 17.07 -12.82
C GLU A 217 15.58 18.35 -13.61
N SER A 218 15.21 19.43 -12.92
CA SER A 218 14.98 20.73 -13.57
C SER A 218 16.25 21.27 -14.20
N TYR A 219 17.39 21.15 -13.50
CA TYR A 219 18.69 21.51 -14.03
C TYR A 219 19.09 20.67 -15.27
N ARG A 220 18.86 19.35 -15.21
CA ARG A 220 19.11 18.44 -16.35
C ARG A 220 18.24 18.78 -17.57
N LYS A 221 16.95 19.11 -17.34
CA LYS A 221 16.05 19.53 -18.43
C LYS A 221 16.51 20.84 -19.05
N ARG A 222 16.87 21.86 -18.25
CA ARG A 222 17.42 23.13 -18.73
C ARG A 222 18.74 22.91 -19.51
N SER A 223 19.67 22.12 -18.98
CA SER A 223 20.92 21.81 -19.63
C SER A 223 20.72 21.15 -21.01
N LYS A 224 19.78 20.22 -21.16
CA LYS A 224 19.45 19.60 -22.46
C LYS A 224 18.86 20.61 -23.46
N VAL A 225 18.01 21.52 -23.00
CA VAL A 225 17.46 22.58 -23.85
C VAL A 225 18.57 23.51 -24.34
N PHE A 226 19.49 23.93 -23.47
CA PHE A 226 20.65 24.75 -23.86
C PHE A 226 21.58 24.02 -24.84
N GLN A 227 21.81 22.72 -24.69
CA GLN A 227 22.57 21.94 -25.66
C GLN A 227 21.90 21.94 -27.05
N ASN A 228 20.58 21.76 -27.09
CA ASN A 228 19.83 21.79 -28.36
C ASN A 228 19.93 23.16 -29.05
N VAL A 229 19.73 24.26 -28.29
CA VAL A 229 19.89 25.63 -28.85
C VAL A 229 21.29 25.83 -29.42
N LYS A 230 22.33 25.36 -28.71
CA LYS A 230 23.72 25.46 -29.20
C LYS A 230 23.95 24.68 -30.51
N ILE A 231 23.30 23.50 -30.64
CA ILE A 231 23.35 22.70 -31.89
C ILE A 231 22.71 23.49 -33.04
N PHE A 232 21.53 24.08 -32.85
CA PHE A 232 20.87 24.90 -33.87
C PHE A 232 21.72 26.11 -34.28
N VAL A 233 22.26 26.83 -33.29
CA VAL A 233 23.14 27.96 -33.56
C VAL A 233 24.39 27.56 -34.38
N ASN A 234 25.02 26.42 -34.02
CA ASN A 234 26.15 25.88 -34.76
C ASN A 234 25.80 25.46 -36.18
N THR A 235 24.62 24.91 -36.39
CA THR A 235 24.10 24.52 -37.73
C THR A 235 23.92 25.75 -38.62
N ILE A 236 23.36 26.84 -38.09
CA ILE A 236 23.21 28.11 -38.81
C ILE A 236 24.58 28.69 -39.18
N ASN A 237 25.53 28.72 -38.22
CA ASN A 237 26.87 29.18 -38.49
C ASN A 237 27.54 28.37 -39.60
N LYS A 238 27.49 27.04 -39.55
CA LYS A 238 28.06 26.15 -40.57
C LYS A 238 27.40 26.35 -41.91
N ALA A 239 26.11 26.60 -42.00
CA ALA A 239 25.42 26.90 -43.24
C ALA A 239 25.93 28.23 -43.85
N VAL A 240 26.08 29.27 -43.02
CA VAL A 240 26.65 30.58 -43.48
C VAL A 240 28.09 30.44 -43.96
N GLU A 241 28.94 29.67 -43.26
CA GLU A 241 30.30 29.38 -43.68
C GLU A 241 30.36 28.62 -45.01
N THR A 242 29.50 27.67 -45.22
CA THR A 242 29.39 26.92 -46.48
C THR A 242 28.99 27.85 -47.63
N MET A 243 28.05 28.78 -47.40
CA MET A 243 27.66 29.77 -48.40
C MET A 243 28.85 30.70 -48.76
N LYS A 244 29.61 31.17 -47.76
CA LYS A 244 30.83 31.98 -47.97
C LYS A 244 31.88 31.23 -48.77
N ALA A 245 32.10 29.95 -48.44
CA ALA A 245 33.06 29.10 -49.16
C ALA A 245 32.63 28.85 -50.61
N ALA A 246 31.33 28.85 -50.90
CA ALA A 246 30.77 28.80 -52.25
C ALA A 246 30.80 30.14 -53.01
N GLY A 247 31.44 31.18 -52.47
CA GLY A 247 31.55 32.49 -53.11
C GLY A 247 30.34 33.40 -52.94
N ILE A 248 29.36 33.04 -52.11
CA ILE A 248 28.18 33.85 -51.77
C ILE A 248 28.54 34.78 -50.61
N ALA A 249 28.48 36.11 -50.81
CA ALA A 249 28.76 37.11 -49.78
C ALA A 249 27.64 37.15 -48.70
N ALA A 250 27.38 36.03 -48.05
CA ALA A 250 26.44 35.95 -46.96
C ALA A 250 27.01 36.60 -45.69
N ASP A 251 26.19 37.40 -44.98
CA ASP A 251 26.54 38.02 -43.72
C ASP A 251 25.60 37.54 -42.61
N SER A 252 26.10 37.33 -41.39
CA SER A 252 25.28 36.91 -40.26
C SER A 252 25.57 37.71 -39.00
N LYS A 253 24.52 38.12 -38.32
CA LYS A 253 24.61 38.80 -37.03
C LYS A 253 23.79 38.08 -35.99
N LYS A 254 24.42 37.72 -34.85
CA LYS A 254 23.79 37.16 -33.68
C LYS A 254 23.59 38.24 -32.65
N ILE A 255 22.38 38.36 -32.15
CA ILE A 255 21.98 39.20 -31.00
C ILE A 255 21.43 38.26 -29.93
N GLN A 256 21.92 38.36 -28.70
CA GLN A 256 21.47 37.54 -27.61
C GLN A 256 21.01 38.43 -26.46
N ASN A 257 19.76 38.26 -26.03
CA ASN A 257 19.17 38.87 -24.87
C ASN A 257 18.88 37.79 -23.80
N GLU A 258 18.30 38.18 -22.67
CA GLU A 258 17.95 37.24 -21.60
C GLU A 258 16.83 36.26 -22.02
N ASP A 259 15.92 36.68 -22.90
CA ASP A 259 14.71 35.92 -23.27
C ASP A 259 14.88 35.15 -24.61
N TYR A 260 15.70 35.62 -25.55
CA TYR A 260 15.84 34.99 -26.87
C TYR A 260 17.19 35.24 -27.54
N ILE A 261 17.49 34.42 -28.55
CA ILE A 261 18.62 34.58 -29.46
C ILE A 261 18.04 34.89 -30.85
N GLU A 262 18.32 36.10 -31.35
CA GLU A 262 17.99 36.48 -32.73
C GLU A 262 19.20 36.20 -33.64
N TYR A 263 18.91 35.49 -34.73
CA TYR A 263 19.92 35.22 -35.77
C TYR A 263 19.45 35.84 -37.09
N ARG A 264 20.17 36.85 -37.56
CA ARG A 264 19.86 37.54 -38.81
C ARG A 264 20.92 37.17 -39.86
N VAL A 265 20.51 36.45 -40.92
CA VAL A 265 21.35 36.09 -42.07
C VAL A 265 20.91 36.90 -43.26
N LYS A 266 21.88 37.59 -43.91
CA LYS A 266 21.66 38.34 -45.14
C LYS A 266 22.39 37.62 -46.28
N ILE A 267 21.63 37.25 -47.33
CA ILE A 267 22.12 36.56 -48.51
C ILE A 267 21.90 37.49 -49.69
N PRO A 268 22.95 37.96 -50.41
CA PRO A 268 22.79 38.84 -51.55
C PRO A 268 22.13 38.08 -52.73
N ILE A 269 21.15 38.71 -53.38
CA ILE A 269 20.53 38.19 -54.60
C ILE A 269 21.42 38.58 -55.78
N ILE A 270 21.98 37.59 -56.47
CA ILE A 270 22.74 37.85 -57.71
C ILE A 270 21.72 38.22 -58.77
N LYS A 271 21.81 39.46 -59.31
CA LYS A 271 20.93 39.92 -60.38
C LYS A 271 21.19 39.08 -61.63
N GLY A 272 20.25 38.17 -61.95
CA GLY A 272 20.35 37.27 -63.13
C GLY A 272 19.63 35.93 -62.97
N GLN A 273 19.22 35.55 -61.78
CA GLN A 273 18.42 34.37 -61.56
C GLN A 273 17.01 34.77 -61.13
N ASN A 274 15.99 34.42 -61.96
CA ASN A 274 14.57 34.54 -61.61
C ASN A 274 14.29 33.63 -60.38
N VAL A 275 14.23 34.21 -59.22
CA VAL A 275 13.77 33.54 -58.01
C VAL A 275 12.23 33.66 -58.02
N PRO A 276 11.45 32.55 -58.03
CA PRO A 276 10.00 32.63 -57.91
C PRO A 276 9.67 33.34 -56.57
N ARG A 277 8.78 34.36 -56.64
CA ARG A 277 8.27 35.03 -55.45
C ARG A 277 7.48 33.99 -54.62
N GLY A 278 8.12 33.50 -53.57
CA GLY A 278 7.56 32.56 -52.65
C GLY A 278 6.35 33.17 -51.93
N THR A 279 5.29 32.40 -51.89
CA THR A 279 4.08 32.61 -51.16
C THR A 279 4.30 32.86 -49.69
N ASN A 280 3.72 33.94 -49.16
CA ASN A 280 3.54 34.16 -47.73
C ASN A 280 2.85 32.97 -47.11
N TYR A 281 3.51 32.30 -46.20
CA TYR A 281 2.83 31.41 -45.25
C TYR A 281 2.35 32.23 -44.03
N PRO A 282 1.11 31.97 -43.53
CA PRO A 282 0.49 32.67 -42.44
C PRO A 282 1.20 32.44 -41.09
#